data_dd3410a535af4482bd4863b20044fdde
#
_entry.id   dd3410a535af4482bd4863b20044fdde
#
_cell.length_a   1.000
_cell.length_b   1.000
_cell.length_c   1.000
_cell.angle_alpha   90.00
_cell.angle_beta   90.00
_cell.angle_gamma   90.00
#
_symmetry.space_group_name_H-M   'P 1'
#
loop_
_entity.id
_entity.type
_entity.pdbx_description
1 polymer ?
#
loop_
_entity_poly.entity_id
_entity_poly.type
_entity_poly.pdbx_seq_one_letter_code
_entity_poly.pdbx_strand_id
1 'polypeptide(L)'
;LNNLINKDEFKTLKVAFSDDTYADNILFENFNLKSLNSLDYSEFENADIICDLNEPIEKLNKQFDTILDFGTSEHVFDISQCLKNISDLCKINGHIIHCLPANNNCGHGFWQFSPELFFNMYNKKNGFENTEIFLINLFDKKNWYKVNKQKLGERLELNSSEPLYILVKTKKIEKNYFKNINQSDY
;
A
#
# COMPACT_ATOMS: atom_id res chain seq x y z
N LEU A 1 -2.88 0.36 -14.21
CA LEU A 1 -2.00 1.53 -14.45
C LEU A 1 -1.82 1.82 -15.93
N ASN A 2 -1.75 0.80 -16.82
CA ASN A 2 -1.59 1.03 -18.27
C ASN A 2 -2.69 1.90 -18.93
N ASN A 3 -3.81 2.15 -18.26
CA ASN A 3 -4.88 3.05 -18.71
C ASN A 3 -4.90 4.39 -17.97
N LEU A 4 -3.97 4.64 -17.04
CA LEU A 4 -3.94 5.85 -16.22
C LEU A 4 -2.74 6.76 -16.51
N ILE A 5 -1.70 6.24 -17.16
CA ILE A 5 -0.50 7.01 -17.48
C ILE A 5 -0.17 6.80 -18.96
N ASN A 6 -0.18 7.88 -19.73
CA ASN A 6 0.30 7.89 -21.11
C ASN A 6 1.80 7.51 -21.12
N LYS A 7 2.28 6.81 -22.15
CA LYS A 7 3.70 6.38 -22.25
C LYS A 7 4.70 7.56 -22.18
N ASP A 8 4.27 8.75 -22.57
CA ASP A 8 5.12 9.94 -22.51
C ASP A 8 5.16 10.54 -21.09
N GLU A 9 4.06 10.46 -20.33
CA GLU A 9 4.01 10.81 -18.89
C GLU A 9 4.88 9.89 -18.07
N PHE A 10 4.95 8.59 -18.42
CA PHE A 10 5.83 7.63 -17.76
C PHE A 10 7.32 7.93 -17.96
N LYS A 11 7.71 8.51 -19.11
CA LYS A 11 9.08 8.99 -19.34
C LYS A 11 9.42 10.18 -18.43
N THR A 12 8.48 11.12 -18.30
CA THR A 12 8.64 12.29 -17.43
C THR A 12 8.81 11.89 -15.97
N LEU A 13 7.95 10.99 -15.47
CA LEU A 13 8.08 10.41 -14.13
C LEU A 13 9.42 9.68 -13.92
N LYS A 14 9.90 8.94 -14.92
CA LYS A 14 11.18 8.22 -14.84
C LYS A 14 12.38 9.16 -14.75
N VAL A 15 12.33 10.32 -15.40
CA VAL A 15 13.38 11.36 -15.30
C VAL A 15 13.33 12.04 -13.93
N ALA A 16 12.14 12.32 -13.43
CA ALA A 16 11.94 12.97 -12.14
C ALA A 16 12.45 12.15 -10.94
N PHE A 17 12.31 10.82 -10.99
CA PHE A 17 12.86 9.92 -9.95
C PHE A 17 14.37 9.68 -10.05
N SER A 18 15.08 10.27 -11.00
CA SER A 18 16.54 10.14 -11.11
C SER A 18 17.32 11.18 -10.30
N ASP A 19 16.68 12.23 -9.87
CA ASP A 19 17.26 13.27 -9.01
C ASP A 19 16.76 13.07 -7.56
N ASP A 20 17.55 13.40 -6.55
CA ASP A 20 17.27 13.29 -5.12
C ASP A 20 16.08 14.16 -4.65
N THR A 21 14.99 14.16 -5.40
CA THR A 21 13.78 14.92 -5.08
C THR A 21 12.73 14.01 -4.44
N TYR A 22 12.11 14.51 -3.38
CA TYR A 22 10.96 13.84 -2.76
C TYR A 22 9.83 13.65 -3.77
N ALA A 23 9.12 12.54 -3.66
CA ALA A 23 8.02 12.16 -4.56
C ALA A 23 6.85 13.17 -4.56
N ASP A 24 6.75 14.00 -3.53
CA ASP A 24 5.65 14.93 -3.31
C ASP A 24 5.42 15.89 -4.47
N ASN A 25 6.45 16.56 -4.93
CA ASN A 25 6.35 17.49 -6.05
C ASN A 25 5.92 16.78 -7.33
N ILE A 26 6.48 15.60 -7.58
CA ILE A 26 6.19 14.78 -8.75
C ILE A 26 4.73 14.31 -8.74
N LEU A 27 4.25 13.83 -7.59
CA LEU A 27 2.87 13.40 -7.43
C LEU A 27 1.91 14.58 -7.60
N PHE A 28 2.21 15.72 -6.97
CA PHE A 28 1.36 16.90 -7.03
C PHE A 28 1.22 17.43 -8.45
N GLU A 29 2.34 17.59 -9.16
CA GLU A 29 2.36 18.14 -10.52
C GLU A 29 1.73 17.22 -11.58
N ASN A 30 1.93 15.90 -11.45
CA ASN A 30 1.52 14.95 -12.49
C ASN A 30 0.12 14.37 -12.31
N PHE A 31 -0.46 14.42 -11.10
CA PHE A 31 -1.77 13.81 -10.82
C PHE A 31 -2.88 14.81 -10.55
N ASN A 32 -2.65 16.11 -10.74
CA ASN A 32 -3.64 17.17 -10.51
C ASN A 32 -4.31 17.07 -9.13
N LEU A 33 -3.49 16.84 -8.11
CA LEU A 33 -3.95 16.69 -6.73
C LEU A 33 -4.42 18.03 -6.18
N LYS A 34 -5.48 18.02 -5.38
CA LYS A 34 -5.95 19.20 -4.64
C LYS A 34 -5.09 19.48 -3.41
N SER A 35 -4.59 18.43 -2.80
CA SER A 35 -3.69 18.48 -1.65
C SER A 35 -2.91 17.16 -1.58
N LEU A 36 -1.72 17.23 -1.05
CA LEU A 36 -0.88 16.09 -0.66
C LEU A 36 -0.44 16.34 0.77
N ASN A 37 -0.43 15.32 1.60
CA ASN A 37 0.14 15.36 2.95
C ASN A 37 1.01 14.14 3.14
N SER A 38 2.21 14.36 3.67
CA SER A 38 3.09 13.31 4.15
C SER A 38 2.84 13.03 5.64
N LEU A 39 2.98 11.75 6.02
CA LEU A 39 2.89 11.31 7.41
C LEU A 39 4.15 10.52 7.75
N ASP A 40 4.79 10.86 8.84
CA ASP A 40 5.98 10.19 9.35
C ASP A 40 5.95 10.09 10.88
N TYR A 41 6.81 9.24 11.43
CA TYR A 41 7.04 9.12 12.87
C TYR A 41 7.77 10.33 13.45
N SER A 42 8.59 11.02 12.63
CA SER A 42 9.48 12.08 13.03
C SER A 42 9.42 13.30 12.10
N GLU A 43 9.99 14.41 12.57
CA GLU A 43 10.12 15.64 11.78
C GLU A 43 11.30 15.60 10.79
N PHE A 44 12.03 14.49 10.72
CA PHE A 44 13.31 14.41 9.99
C PHE A 44 13.19 14.77 8.50
N GLU A 45 12.09 14.37 7.85
CA GLU A 45 11.81 14.66 6.42
C GLU A 45 10.76 15.75 6.22
N ASN A 46 10.53 16.60 7.22
CA ASN A 46 9.53 17.68 7.19
C ASN A 46 8.11 17.18 6.88
N ALA A 47 7.73 16.05 7.43
CA ALA A 47 6.38 15.51 7.23
C ALA A 47 5.30 16.48 7.74
N ASP A 48 4.18 16.58 7.01
CA ASP A 48 3.04 17.42 7.38
C ASP A 48 2.32 16.94 8.64
N ILE A 49 2.40 15.62 8.90
CA ILE A 49 1.72 14.96 10.01
C ILE A 49 2.73 14.07 10.72
N ILE A 50 3.02 14.40 11.98
CA ILE A 50 3.86 13.57 12.83
C ILE A 50 2.97 12.64 13.64
N CYS A 51 3.14 11.33 13.46
CA CYS A 51 2.28 10.34 14.08
C CYS A 51 2.98 8.98 14.23
N ASP A 52 2.86 8.36 15.41
CA ASP A 52 3.27 6.98 15.62
C ASP A 52 2.16 6.03 15.17
N LEU A 53 2.41 5.28 14.11
CA LEU A 53 1.45 4.31 13.57
C LEU A 53 1.31 3.04 14.44
N ASN A 54 2.15 2.84 15.47
CA ASN A 54 1.93 1.82 16.48
C ASN A 54 0.75 2.15 17.41
N GLU A 55 0.38 3.43 17.51
CA GLU A 55 -0.69 3.91 18.38
C GLU A 55 -1.97 4.26 17.61
N PRO A 56 -3.15 4.19 18.24
CA PRO A 56 -4.39 4.63 17.61
C PRO A 56 -4.37 6.13 17.25
N ILE A 57 -4.70 6.45 16.00
CA ILE A 57 -4.68 7.83 15.47
C ILE A 57 -6.03 8.54 15.56
N GLU A 58 -6.91 8.15 16.46
CA GLU A 58 -8.28 8.69 16.59
C GLU A 58 -8.33 10.23 16.78
N LYS A 59 -7.22 10.80 17.26
CA LYS A 59 -7.08 12.26 17.43
C LYS A 59 -6.83 13.00 16.12
N LEU A 60 -6.46 12.29 15.06
CA LEU A 60 -6.18 12.85 13.75
C LEU A 60 -7.49 13.02 12.98
N ASN A 61 -8.25 14.04 13.26
CA ASN A 61 -9.56 14.28 12.65
C ASN A 61 -9.45 14.63 11.14
N LYS A 62 -8.65 13.87 10.40
CA LYS A 62 -8.39 14.01 8.96
C LYS A 62 -8.65 12.69 8.25
N GLN A 63 -9.20 12.78 7.06
CA GLN A 63 -9.37 11.64 6.15
C GLN A 63 -9.01 12.07 4.73
N PHE A 64 -8.52 11.10 3.96
CA PHE A 64 -7.97 11.31 2.64
C PHE A 64 -8.71 10.48 1.58
N ASP A 65 -8.78 10.98 0.36
CA ASP A 65 -9.41 10.28 -0.77
C ASP A 65 -8.53 9.11 -1.26
N THR A 66 -7.20 9.24 -1.09
CA THR A 66 -6.24 8.18 -1.42
C THR A 66 -5.16 8.14 -0.36
N ILE A 67 -4.82 6.94 0.08
CA ILE A 67 -3.67 6.65 0.93
C ILE A 67 -2.65 5.89 0.08
N LEU A 68 -1.40 6.36 0.13
CA LEU A 68 -0.25 5.69 -0.45
C LEU A 68 0.66 5.22 0.69
N ASP A 69 0.87 3.92 0.78
CA ASP A 69 1.78 3.29 1.73
C ASP A 69 2.89 2.60 0.93
N PHE A 70 3.94 3.34 0.72
CA PHE A 70 5.07 2.95 -0.12
C PHE A 70 6.33 2.80 0.72
N GLY A 71 6.41 1.67 1.44
CA GLY A 71 7.58 1.34 2.25
C GLY A 71 7.53 1.90 3.67
N THR A 72 6.35 2.03 4.29
CA THR A 72 6.18 2.49 5.67
C THR A 72 5.76 1.36 6.61
N SER A 73 4.72 0.63 6.25
CA SER A 73 4.10 -0.36 7.15
C SER A 73 5.03 -1.48 7.59
N GLU A 74 6.01 -1.87 6.77
CA GLU A 74 6.99 -2.91 7.12
C GLU A 74 7.91 -2.51 8.27
N HIS A 75 8.01 -1.23 8.57
CA HIS A 75 8.83 -0.69 9.65
C HIS A 75 8.05 -0.45 10.95
N VAL A 76 6.73 -0.61 10.94
CA VAL A 76 5.88 -0.43 12.12
C VAL A 76 5.72 -1.76 12.85
N PHE A 77 6.10 -1.84 14.13
CA PHE A 77 6.10 -3.08 14.89
C PHE A 77 4.68 -3.62 15.11
N ASP A 78 3.73 -2.79 15.53
CA ASP A 78 2.30 -3.17 15.59
C ASP A 78 1.64 -2.99 14.22
N ILE A 79 1.90 -3.93 13.34
CA ILE A 79 1.35 -3.92 11.98
C ILE A 79 -0.19 -3.95 11.96
N SER A 80 -0.81 -4.58 12.93
CA SER A 80 -2.28 -4.63 13.03
C SER A 80 -2.86 -3.26 13.27
N GLN A 81 -2.28 -2.50 14.21
CA GLN A 81 -2.68 -1.13 14.49
C GLN A 81 -2.36 -0.20 13.30
N CYS A 82 -1.19 -0.36 12.68
CA CYS A 82 -0.80 0.40 11.50
C CYS A 82 -1.82 0.27 10.35
N LEU A 83 -2.17 -0.95 9.98
CA LEU A 83 -3.13 -1.22 8.89
C LEU A 83 -4.55 -0.73 9.25
N LYS A 84 -4.92 -0.78 10.53
CA LYS A 84 -6.17 -0.17 11.00
C LYS A 84 -6.14 1.36 10.83
N ASN A 85 -5.06 2.00 11.24
CA ASN A 85 -4.87 3.45 11.08
C ASN A 85 -4.96 3.88 9.62
N ILE A 86 -4.27 3.17 8.71
CA ILE A 86 -4.34 3.39 7.27
C ILE A 86 -5.79 3.30 6.77
N SER A 87 -6.53 2.29 7.24
CA SER A 87 -7.94 2.17 6.90
C SER A 87 -8.78 3.35 7.42
N ASP A 88 -8.55 3.77 8.66
CA ASP A 88 -9.34 4.85 9.29
C ASP A 88 -9.05 6.22 8.66
N LEU A 89 -7.82 6.45 8.19
CA LEU A 89 -7.43 7.63 7.42
C LEU A 89 -8.07 7.68 6.02
N CYS A 90 -8.46 6.54 5.45
CA CYS A 90 -9.11 6.52 4.15
C CYS A 90 -10.60 6.84 4.25
N LYS A 91 -11.09 7.80 3.46
CA LYS A 91 -12.52 8.10 3.32
C LYS A 91 -13.30 6.92 2.76
N ILE A 92 -14.60 6.88 3.04
CA ILE A 92 -15.53 6.03 2.28
C ILE A 92 -15.52 6.49 0.82
N ASN A 93 -15.46 5.54 -0.11
CA ASN A 93 -15.21 5.69 -1.54
C ASN A 93 -13.76 6.06 -1.92
N GLY A 94 -12.88 6.22 -0.95
CA GLY A 94 -11.45 6.41 -1.16
C GLY A 94 -10.71 5.12 -1.52
N HIS A 95 -9.43 5.26 -1.85
CA HIS A 95 -8.56 4.15 -2.24
C HIS A 95 -7.36 4.04 -1.30
N ILE A 96 -6.91 2.81 -1.10
CA ILE A 96 -5.65 2.51 -0.44
C ILE A 96 -4.76 1.78 -1.44
N ILE A 97 -3.52 2.21 -1.54
CA ILE A 97 -2.51 1.61 -2.41
C ILE A 97 -1.28 1.33 -1.55
N HIS A 98 -0.92 0.05 -1.44
CA HIS A 98 0.31 -0.38 -0.80
C HIS A 98 1.34 -0.81 -1.84
N CYS A 99 2.61 -0.51 -1.58
CA CYS A 99 3.75 -1.10 -2.27
C CYS A 99 4.78 -1.49 -1.21
N LEU A 100 4.80 -2.76 -0.82
CA LEU A 100 5.49 -3.25 0.37
C LEU A 100 6.36 -4.47 0.04
N PRO A 101 7.39 -4.79 0.85
CA PRO A 101 8.20 -5.97 0.64
C PRO A 101 7.38 -7.26 0.80
N ALA A 102 7.54 -8.20 -0.13
CA ALA A 102 6.89 -9.50 -0.08
C ALA A 102 7.91 -10.63 0.12
N ASN A 103 8.52 -11.13 -0.94
CA ASN A 103 9.43 -12.28 -0.89
C ASN A 103 10.89 -11.83 -1.04
N ASN A 104 11.82 -12.55 -0.39
CA ASN A 104 13.28 -12.32 -0.45
C ASN A 104 13.74 -10.92 0.05
N ASN A 105 13.03 -10.33 1.00
CA ASN A 105 13.34 -9.03 1.59
C ASN A 105 13.70 -9.12 3.08
N CYS A 106 14.35 -10.19 3.53
CA CYS A 106 14.61 -10.46 4.96
C CYS A 106 15.38 -9.36 5.70
N GLY A 107 16.15 -8.55 5.01
CA GLY A 107 16.92 -7.45 5.59
C GLY A 107 16.19 -6.09 5.53
N HIS A 108 14.93 -6.05 5.11
CA HIS A 108 14.18 -4.81 4.88
C HIS A 108 12.93 -4.74 5.77
N GLY A 109 13.03 -4.01 6.86
CA GLY A 109 11.94 -3.85 7.83
C GLY A 109 11.68 -5.08 8.71
N PHE A 110 10.61 -5.02 9.48
CA PHE A 110 10.16 -6.11 10.36
C PHE A 110 9.31 -7.14 9.60
N TRP A 111 8.58 -6.69 8.57
CA TRP A 111 7.53 -7.48 7.95
C TRP A 111 7.76 -7.69 6.46
N GLN A 112 7.44 -8.88 6.00
CA GLN A 112 7.22 -9.22 4.60
C GLN A 112 5.77 -9.67 4.45
N PHE A 113 5.08 -9.17 3.42
CA PHE A 113 3.64 -9.31 3.31
C PHE A 113 3.24 -10.37 2.29
N SER A 114 2.31 -11.25 2.69
CA SER A 114 1.70 -12.20 1.78
C SER A 114 0.46 -11.62 1.09
N PRO A 115 0.15 -12.03 -0.15
CA PRO A 115 -1.11 -11.68 -0.81
C PRO A 115 -2.34 -12.08 -0.02
N GLU A 116 -2.27 -13.17 0.71
CA GLU A 116 -3.38 -13.69 1.51
C GLU A 116 -3.83 -12.73 2.59
N LEU A 117 -2.90 -12.05 3.27
CA LEU A 117 -3.22 -11.03 4.26
C LEU A 117 -4.19 -10.00 3.67
N PHE A 118 -3.85 -9.44 2.51
CA PHE A 118 -4.63 -8.37 1.90
C PHE A 118 -5.95 -8.87 1.29
N PHE A 119 -6.02 -10.07 0.76
CA PHE A 119 -7.30 -10.65 0.31
C PHE A 119 -8.26 -10.92 1.47
N ASN A 120 -7.74 -11.27 2.65
CA ASN A 120 -8.56 -11.50 3.83
C ASN A 120 -8.90 -10.21 4.57
N MET A 121 -8.07 -9.21 4.46
CA MET A 121 -8.28 -7.88 5.02
C MET A 121 -9.24 -7.05 4.16
N TYR A 122 -8.92 -6.91 2.87
CA TYR A 122 -9.62 -6.03 1.95
C TYR A 122 -10.65 -6.77 1.11
N ASN A 123 -11.76 -7.10 1.73
CA ASN A 123 -12.90 -7.74 1.09
C ASN A 123 -14.23 -7.09 1.51
N LYS A 124 -15.32 -7.45 0.86
CA LYS A 124 -16.64 -6.86 1.12
C LYS A 124 -17.12 -7.01 2.56
N LYS A 125 -16.78 -8.13 3.24
CA LYS A 125 -17.16 -8.33 4.66
C LYS A 125 -16.48 -7.33 5.59
N ASN A 126 -15.32 -6.83 5.18
CA ASN A 126 -14.53 -5.85 5.90
C ASN A 126 -14.65 -4.43 5.33
N GLY A 127 -15.65 -4.17 4.49
CA GLY A 127 -15.92 -2.83 3.97
C GLY A 127 -15.06 -2.39 2.80
N PHE A 128 -14.53 -3.34 2.02
CA PHE A 128 -13.69 -3.05 0.84
C PHE A 128 -14.15 -3.80 -0.40
N GLU A 129 -13.87 -3.22 -1.56
CA GLU A 129 -14.14 -3.84 -2.86
C GLU A 129 -13.01 -3.54 -3.87
N ASN A 130 -13.07 -4.24 -5.02
CA ASN A 130 -12.14 -4.04 -6.12
C ASN A 130 -10.67 -4.17 -5.72
N THR A 131 -10.39 -5.14 -4.83
CA THR A 131 -9.03 -5.42 -4.38
C THR A 131 -8.27 -6.15 -5.48
N GLU A 132 -7.21 -5.51 -5.94
CA GLU A 132 -6.27 -6.04 -6.92
C GLU A 132 -4.89 -6.15 -6.28
N ILE A 133 -4.24 -7.29 -6.51
CA ILE A 133 -2.91 -7.57 -5.95
C ILE A 133 -1.98 -7.99 -7.08
N PHE A 134 -0.79 -7.41 -7.08
CA PHE A 134 0.28 -7.75 -8.00
C PHE A 134 1.56 -8.02 -7.23
N LEU A 135 2.36 -8.96 -7.72
CA LEU A 135 3.74 -9.13 -7.32
C LEU A 135 4.62 -8.48 -8.38
N ILE A 136 5.56 -7.68 -7.94
CA ILE A 136 6.43 -6.91 -8.81
C ILE A 136 7.90 -7.08 -8.40
N ASN A 137 8.77 -7.14 -9.38
CA ASN A 137 10.20 -6.98 -9.18
C ASN A 137 10.54 -5.52 -9.49
N LEU A 138 11.06 -4.77 -8.52
CA LEU A 138 11.40 -3.36 -8.72
C LEU A 138 12.51 -3.13 -9.75
N PHE A 139 13.34 -4.14 -9.99
CA PHE A 139 14.38 -4.11 -11.02
C PHE A 139 13.84 -4.44 -12.42
N ASP A 140 12.73 -5.17 -12.50
CA ASP A 140 12.03 -5.46 -13.76
C ASP A 140 10.71 -4.69 -13.83
N LYS A 141 10.77 -3.44 -14.26
CA LYS A 141 9.62 -2.53 -14.35
C LYS A 141 8.58 -2.93 -15.42
N LYS A 142 8.82 -3.99 -16.18
CA LYS A 142 7.95 -4.40 -17.29
C LYS A 142 6.93 -5.45 -16.90
N ASN A 143 7.26 -6.29 -15.93
CA ASN A 143 6.46 -7.46 -15.60
C ASN A 143 5.82 -7.31 -14.22
N TRP A 144 4.50 -7.25 -14.22
CA TRP A 144 3.66 -7.23 -13.02
C TRP A 144 2.79 -8.48 -13.03
N TYR A 145 2.90 -9.30 -12.02
CA TYR A 145 2.22 -10.58 -11.93
C TYR A 145 0.96 -10.42 -11.09
N LYS A 146 -0.21 -10.40 -11.73
CA LYS A 146 -1.49 -10.33 -11.03
C LYS A 146 -1.70 -11.61 -10.23
N VAL A 147 -1.97 -11.45 -8.93
CA VAL A 147 -2.30 -12.56 -8.03
C VAL A 147 -3.81 -12.67 -7.93
N ASN A 148 -4.33 -13.87 -8.13
CA ASN A 148 -5.73 -14.17 -7.88
C ASN A 148 -5.88 -14.78 -6.48
N LYS A 149 -7.03 -14.50 -5.83
CA LYS A 149 -7.34 -15.14 -4.55
C LYS A 149 -7.41 -16.65 -4.74
N GLN A 150 -6.70 -17.39 -3.90
CA GLN A 150 -6.69 -18.84 -3.92
C GLN A 150 -8.05 -19.39 -3.44
N LYS A 151 -8.42 -20.57 -3.91
CA LYS A 151 -9.58 -21.29 -3.40
C LYS A 151 -9.27 -21.91 -2.04
N LEU A 152 -10.33 -22.28 -1.33
CA LEU A 152 -10.18 -22.98 -0.05
C LEU A 152 -9.36 -24.26 -0.25
N GLY A 153 -8.32 -24.43 0.58
CA GLY A 153 -7.40 -25.56 0.50
C GLY A 153 -6.26 -25.42 -0.51
N GLU A 154 -6.23 -24.31 -1.28
CA GLU A 154 -5.12 -24.00 -2.18
C GLU A 154 -4.21 -22.94 -1.54
N ARG A 155 -2.90 -23.05 -1.76
CA ARG A 155 -1.89 -22.06 -1.33
C ARG A 155 -1.19 -21.47 -2.52
N LEU A 156 -0.86 -20.20 -2.42
CA LEU A 156 0.05 -19.57 -3.37
C LEU A 156 1.47 -20.06 -3.09
N GLU A 157 1.99 -20.86 -4.01
CA GLU A 157 3.42 -21.22 -4.00
C GLU A 157 4.17 -20.17 -4.82
N LEU A 158 5.08 -19.46 -4.15
CA LEU A 158 5.89 -18.43 -4.76
C LEU A 158 7.37 -18.78 -4.58
N ASN A 159 8.06 -18.97 -5.69
CA ASN A 159 9.50 -19.14 -5.74
C ASN A 159 10.11 -18.08 -6.66
N SER A 160 11.04 -17.30 -6.13
CA SER A 160 11.72 -16.24 -6.88
C SER A 160 13.17 -16.14 -6.43
N SER A 161 14.08 -15.96 -7.39
CA SER A 161 15.49 -15.65 -7.12
C SER A 161 15.69 -14.19 -6.73
N GLU A 162 14.76 -13.32 -7.12
CA GLU A 162 14.85 -11.88 -6.91
C GLU A 162 13.90 -11.41 -5.81
N PRO A 163 14.20 -10.31 -5.12
CA PRO A 163 13.29 -9.66 -4.19
C PRO A 163 12.00 -9.23 -4.89
N LEU A 164 10.86 -9.55 -4.29
CA LEU A 164 9.55 -9.16 -4.77
C LEU A 164 8.88 -8.22 -3.81
N TYR A 165 8.16 -7.26 -4.39
CA TYR A 165 7.23 -6.38 -3.69
C TYR A 165 5.80 -6.75 -4.03
N ILE A 166 4.90 -6.49 -3.11
CA ILE A 166 3.47 -6.60 -3.31
C ILE A 166 2.88 -5.21 -3.54
N LEU A 167 2.18 -5.05 -4.66
CA LEU A 167 1.35 -3.88 -4.92
C LEU A 167 -0.10 -4.26 -4.69
N VAL A 168 -0.76 -3.55 -3.80
CA VAL A 168 -2.17 -3.75 -3.48
C VAL A 168 -2.93 -2.48 -3.76
N LYS A 169 -4.06 -2.59 -4.45
CA LYS A 169 -5.03 -1.50 -4.62
C LYS A 169 -6.37 -1.97 -4.14
N THR A 170 -7.05 -1.18 -3.32
CA THR A 170 -8.40 -1.47 -2.86
C THR A 170 -9.22 -0.19 -2.72
N LYS A 171 -10.55 -0.32 -2.76
CA LYS A 171 -11.49 0.77 -2.52
C LYS A 171 -12.26 0.51 -1.24
N LYS A 172 -12.29 1.49 -0.33
CA LYS A 172 -13.11 1.45 0.87
C LYS A 172 -14.55 1.82 0.54
N ILE A 173 -15.51 0.99 0.94
CA ILE A 173 -16.94 1.21 0.65
C ILE A 173 -17.77 1.52 1.88
N GLU A 174 -17.28 1.17 3.07
CA GLU A 174 -17.97 1.46 4.34
C GLU A 174 -16.98 1.59 5.51
N LYS A 175 -17.48 2.07 6.65
CA LYS A 175 -16.68 2.09 7.88
C LYS A 175 -16.34 0.66 8.27
N ASN A 176 -15.05 0.42 8.53
CA ASN A 176 -14.53 -0.90 8.74
C ASN A 176 -14.10 -1.13 10.19
N TYR A 177 -14.25 -2.36 10.61
CA TYR A 177 -13.58 -2.92 11.79
C TYR A 177 -13.01 -4.26 11.37
N PHE A 178 -11.69 -4.36 11.26
CA PHE A 178 -11.01 -5.62 10.96
C PHE A 178 -11.28 -6.65 12.06
N LYS A 179 -12.40 -7.35 11.95
CA LYS A 179 -12.78 -8.42 12.86
C LYS A 179 -12.55 -9.76 12.17
N ASN A 180 -11.91 -10.69 12.88
CA ASN A 180 -11.76 -12.08 12.44
C ASN A 180 -11.04 -12.22 11.07
N ILE A 181 -9.90 -11.57 10.93
CA ILE A 181 -9.01 -11.84 9.80
C ILE A 181 -8.31 -13.16 10.10
N ASN A 182 -8.69 -14.19 9.38
CA ASN A 182 -8.14 -15.54 9.52
C ASN A 182 -7.53 -15.96 8.18
N GLN A 183 -6.58 -16.88 8.27
CA GLN A 183 -6.04 -17.53 7.08
C GLN A 183 -7.14 -18.34 6.38
N SER A 184 -7.17 -18.34 5.05
CA SER A 184 -8.31 -18.87 4.28
C SER A 184 -8.31 -20.38 4.08
N ASP A 185 -7.27 -21.06 4.47
CA ASP A 185 -7.11 -22.51 4.32
C ASP A 185 -7.56 -23.34 5.55
N TYR A 186 -8.26 -22.69 6.50
CA TYR A 186 -8.84 -23.32 7.69
C TYR A 186 -10.34 -23.11 7.78
#